data_2e8a039b867a83f8e8b100dc45e6c532
#
_entry.id   2e8a039b867a83f8e8b100dc45e6c532
#
_cell.length_a   1.000
_cell.length_b   1.000
_cell.length_c   1.000
_cell.angle_alpha   90.00
_cell.angle_beta   90.00
_cell.angle_gamma   90.00
#
_symmetry.space_group_name_H-M   'P 1'
#
loop_
_entity.id
_entity.type
_entity.pdbx_description
1 polymer ?
#
loop_
_entity_poly.entity_id
_entity_poly.type
_entity_poly.pdbx_seq_one_letter_code
_entity_poly.pdbx_strand_id
1 'polypeptide(L)'
;MTEISASKARTIIRKALAKGDEMGVKPLSVVILDSGGHVKAFERADGAAPGRFGIAHGKAYGAVMLGMAGTAQMARAESQAYFMAAVNGVYGGQVVPVPGGVLVRDKKGCCDRRCRGDRRYFGQ
;
A
#
# COMPACT_ATOMS: atom_id res chain seq x y z
N MET A 1 13.98 -15.47 5.64
CA MET A 1 13.02 -14.65 4.92
C MET A 1 11.89 -14.26 5.84
N THR A 2 11.70 -12.98 6.03
CA THR A 2 10.77 -12.51 7.05
C THR A 2 9.64 -11.72 6.44
N GLU A 3 8.43 -12.27 6.59
CA GLU A 3 7.24 -11.47 6.41
C GLU A 3 7.19 -10.39 7.50
N ILE A 4 6.46 -9.31 7.23
CA ILE A 4 6.27 -8.27 8.22
C ILE A 4 5.50 -8.84 9.42
N SER A 5 6.03 -8.61 10.62
CA SER A 5 5.35 -9.04 11.84
C SER A 5 4.18 -8.11 12.17
N ALA A 6 3.20 -8.60 12.91
CA ALA A 6 2.10 -7.79 13.39
C ALA A 6 2.59 -6.61 14.22
N SER A 7 3.62 -6.82 15.03
CA SER A 7 4.24 -5.77 15.85
C SER A 7 4.82 -4.66 14.99
N LYS A 8 5.58 -5.01 13.96
CA LYS A 8 6.14 -4.01 13.02
C LYS A 8 5.05 -3.28 12.24
N ALA A 9 4.03 -4.01 11.80
CA ALA A 9 2.90 -3.41 11.11
C ALA A 9 2.22 -2.35 11.97
N ARG A 10 1.96 -2.66 13.23
CA ARG A 10 1.38 -1.70 14.18
C ARG A 10 2.28 -0.49 14.40
N THR A 11 3.60 -0.70 14.47
CA THR A 11 4.57 0.39 14.63
C THR A 11 4.54 1.33 13.42
N ILE A 12 4.49 0.78 12.21
CA ILE A 12 4.41 1.58 10.99
C ILE A 12 3.13 2.41 10.99
N ILE A 13 1.99 1.79 11.29
CA ILE A 13 0.70 2.49 11.35
C ILE A 13 0.75 3.62 12.37
N ARG A 14 1.23 3.35 13.58
CA ARG A 14 1.32 4.36 14.63
C ARG A 14 2.17 5.55 14.21
N LYS A 15 3.33 5.29 13.60
CA LYS A 15 4.22 6.35 13.13
C LYS A 15 3.61 7.14 11.98
N ALA A 16 2.92 6.46 11.06
CA ALA A 16 2.26 7.12 9.94
C ALA A 16 1.14 8.05 10.42
N LEU A 17 0.33 7.59 11.38
CA LEU A 17 -0.74 8.41 11.94
C LEU A 17 -0.19 9.60 12.73
N ALA A 18 0.86 9.38 13.52
CA ALA A 18 1.52 10.45 14.27
C ALA A 18 2.13 11.49 13.33
N LYS A 19 2.74 11.06 12.24
CA LYS A 19 3.31 11.96 11.23
C LYS A 19 2.21 12.78 10.55
N GLY A 20 1.08 12.16 10.25
CA GLY A 20 -0.08 12.86 9.69
C GLY A 20 -0.60 13.95 10.62
N ASP A 21 -0.71 13.65 11.92
CA ASP A 21 -1.11 14.63 12.92
C ASP A 21 -0.11 15.80 13.00
N GLU A 22 1.19 15.47 13.02
CA GLU A 22 2.26 16.48 13.04
C GLU A 22 2.19 17.41 11.83
N MET A 23 1.89 16.85 10.66
CA MET A 23 1.78 17.62 9.41
C MET A 23 0.46 18.37 9.27
N GLY A 24 -0.50 18.12 10.16
CA GLY A 24 -1.81 18.76 10.10
C GLY A 24 -2.68 18.32 8.92
N VAL A 25 -2.43 17.11 8.38
CA VAL A 25 -3.26 16.59 7.29
C VAL A 25 -4.60 16.09 7.83
N LYS A 26 -5.56 15.89 6.92
CA LYS A 26 -6.85 15.27 7.27
C LYS A 26 -6.65 13.88 7.85
N PRO A 27 -7.61 13.37 8.67
CA PRO A 27 -7.48 12.05 9.27
C PRO A 27 -7.19 10.97 8.24
N LEU A 28 -6.21 10.11 8.55
CA LEU A 28 -5.70 9.09 7.64
C LEU A 28 -6.25 7.71 7.97
N SER A 29 -6.25 6.85 6.97
CA SER A 29 -6.42 5.41 7.12
C SER A 29 -5.18 4.73 6.58
N VAL A 30 -4.62 3.79 7.35
CA VAL A 30 -3.36 3.13 7.00
C VAL A 30 -3.54 1.62 7.03
N VAL A 31 -3.22 0.96 5.93
CA VAL A 31 -3.26 -0.50 5.83
C VAL A 31 -1.86 -1.03 5.55
N ILE A 32 -1.53 -2.14 6.18
CA ILE A 32 -0.30 -2.90 5.92
C ILE A 32 -0.70 -4.23 5.32
N LEU A 33 -0.16 -4.56 4.17
CA LEU A 33 -0.37 -5.83 3.52
C LEU A 33 0.89 -6.69 3.60
N ASP A 34 0.70 -8.01 3.61
CA ASP A 34 1.80 -8.95 3.48
C ASP A 34 2.22 -9.11 2.01
N SER A 35 3.19 -9.97 1.74
CA SER A 35 3.71 -10.19 0.38
C SER A 35 2.70 -10.82 -0.59
N GLY A 36 1.64 -11.39 -0.07
CA GLY A 36 0.54 -11.96 -0.87
C GLY A 36 -0.61 -10.98 -1.11
N GLY A 37 -0.51 -9.76 -0.59
CA GLY A 37 -1.58 -8.76 -0.72
C GLY A 37 -2.69 -8.90 0.32
N HIS A 38 -2.47 -9.70 1.37
CA HIS A 38 -3.43 -9.90 2.45
C HIS A 38 -3.24 -8.86 3.55
N VAL A 39 -4.34 -8.44 4.15
CA VAL A 39 -4.30 -7.45 5.24
C VAL A 39 -3.58 -8.03 6.46
N LYS A 40 -2.52 -7.37 6.89
CA LYS A 40 -1.80 -7.69 8.11
C LYS A 40 -2.29 -6.84 9.28
N ALA A 41 -2.52 -5.55 9.02
CA ALA A 41 -3.05 -4.62 10.01
C ALA A 41 -3.70 -3.44 9.30
N PHE A 42 -4.69 -2.84 9.96
CA PHE A 42 -5.37 -1.65 9.45
C PHE A 42 -5.83 -0.80 10.61
N GLU A 43 -5.71 0.52 10.46
CA GLU A 43 -6.30 1.45 11.40
C GLU A 43 -6.87 2.66 10.65
N ARG A 44 -8.10 3.00 10.98
CA ARG A 44 -8.77 4.20 10.51
C ARG A 44 -8.76 5.22 11.64
N ALA A 45 -8.08 6.35 11.45
CA ALA A 45 -8.06 7.41 12.44
C ALA A 45 -9.47 7.98 12.65
N ASP A 46 -9.71 8.51 13.85
CA ASP A 46 -10.98 9.16 14.16
C ASP A 46 -11.23 10.30 13.17
N GLY A 47 -12.44 10.35 12.64
CA GLY A 47 -12.83 11.35 11.65
C GLY A 47 -12.54 10.97 10.20
N ALA A 48 -11.81 9.89 9.94
CA ALA A 48 -11.61 9.41 8.57
C ALA A 48 -12.87 8.73 8.05
N ALA A 49 -13.18 8.93 6.77
CA ALA A 49 -14.38 8.37 6.16
C ALA A 49 -14.29 6.84 6.08
N PRO A 50 -15.43 6.12 6.26
CA PRO A 50 -15.43 4.64 6.23
C PRO A 50 -14.92 4.04 4.93
N GLY A 51 -15.15 4.70 3.80
CA GLY A 51 -14.70 4.23 2.50
C GLY A 51 -13.19 4.26 2.28
N ARG A 52 -12.44 4.88 3.19
CA ARG A 52 -10.98 4.99 3.06
C ARG A 52 -10.26 3.65 3.13
N PHE A 53 -10.84 2.63 3.79
CA PHE A 53 -10.24 1.30 3.78
C PHE A 53 -10.04 0.78 2.35
N GLY A 54 -11.09 0.83 1.53
CA GLY A 54 -11.02 0.34 0.15
C GLY A 54 -9.97 1.08 -0.68
N ILE A 55 -9.87 2.40 -0.49
CA ILE A 55 -8.89 3.22 -1.20
C ILE A 55 -7.46 2.90 -0.73
N ALA A 56 -7.24 2.84 0.58
CA ALA A 56 -5.93 2.50 1.13
C ALA A 56 -5.51 1.09 0.73
N HIS A 57 -6.42 0.13 0.83
CA HIS A 57 -6.20 -1.25 0.39
C HIS A 57 -5.85 -1.31 -1.09
N GLY A 58 -6.60 -0.61 -1.94
CA GLY A 58 -6.37 -0.61 -3.38
C GLY A 58 -5.02 -0.02 -3.78
N LYS A 59 -4.59 1.02 -3.10
CA LYS A 59 -3.25 1.61 -3.31
C LYS A 59 -2.15 0.63 -2.95
N ALA A 60 -2.24 0.01 -1.77
CA ALA A 60 -1.25 -0.97 -1.32
C ALA A 60 -1.31 -2.25 -2.14
N TYR A 61 -2.50 -2.72 -2.47
CA TYR A 61 -2.71 -3.94 -3.26
C TYR A 61 -2.09 -3.79 -4.66
N GLY A 62 -2.29 -2.65 -5.30
CA GLY A 62 -1.66 -2.37 -6.59
C GLY A 62 -0.14 -2.40 -6.51
N ALA A 63 0.43 -1.85 -5.43
CA ALA A 63 1.89 -1.89 -5.23
C ALA A 63 2.39 -3.33 -5.10
N VAL A 64 1.68 -4.18 -4.35
CA VAL A 64 2.05 -5.60 -4.20
C VAL A 64 1.96 -6.34 -5.53
N MET A 65 0.82 -6.25 -6.18
CA MET A 65 0.53 -7.05 -7.38
C MET A 65 1.40 -6.63 -8.56
N LEU A 66 1.64 -5.34 -8.73
CA LEU A 66 2.40 -4.81 -9.85
C LEU A 66 3.90 -4.63 -9.56
N GLY A 67 4.28 -4.68 -8.29
CA GLY A 67 5.67 -4.46 -7.88
C GLY A 67 6.13 -3.02 -8.09
N MET A 68 5.22 -2.05 -8.08
CA MET A 68 5.55 -0.64 -8.29
C MET A 68 4.77 0.26 -7.34
N ALA A 69 5.43 1.31 -6.84
CA ALA A 69 4.80 2.28 -5.95
C ALA A 69 3.66 3.03 -6.65
N GLY A 70 2.75 3.61 -5.85
CA GLY A 70 1.58 4.32 -6.37
C GLY A 70 1.91 5.45 -7.33
N THR A 71 3.01 6.16 -7.11
CA THR A 71 3.46 7.22 -8.03
C THR A 71 3.80 6.68 -9.42
N ALA A 72 4.47 5.53 -9.48
CA ALA A 72 4.79 4.86 -10.74
C ALA A 72 3.52 4.32 -11.42
N GLN A 73 2.58 3.80 -10.63
CA GLN A 73 1.29 3.33 -11.16
C GLN A 73 0.51 4.49 -11.78
N MET A 74 0.48 5.65 -11.12
CA MET A 74 -0.21 6.83 -11.64
C MET A 74 0.43 7.31 -12.95
N ALA A 75 1.75 7.37 -13.03
CA ALA A 75 2.45 7.71 -14.26
C ALA A 75 2.10 6.74 -15.39
N ARG A 76 2.01 5.45 -15.09
CA ARG A 76 1.60 4.43 -16.07
C ARG A 76 0.15 4.63 -16.50
N ALA A 77 -0.73 4.97 -15.56
CA ALA A 77 -2.14 5.24 -15.87
C ALA A 77 -2.30 6.48 -16.76
N GLU A 78 -1.48 7.49 -16.57
CA GLU A 78 -1.49 8.69 -17.41
C GLU A 78 -0.99 8.40 -18.83
N SER A 79 0.03 7.56 -18.97
CA SER A 79 0.62 7.24 -20.28
C SER A 79 -0.09 6.10 -21.01
N GLN A 80 -0.63 5.13 -20.28
CA GLN A 80 -1.26 3.92 -20.81
C GLN A 80 -2.51 3.54 -20.01
N ALA A 81 -3.50 4.42 -20.03
CA ALA A 81 -4.76 4.23 -19.29
C ALA A 81 -5.42 2.88 -19.64
N TYR A 82 -5.38 2.48 -20.89
CA TYR A 82 -5.94 1.21 -21.35
C TYR A 82 -5.30 0.00 -20.66
N PHE A 83 -3.97 0.06 -20.43
CA PHE A 83 -3.24 -1.02 -19.77
C PHE A 83 -3.66 -1.11 -18.30
N MET A 84 -3.71 0.02 -17.60
CA MET A 84 -4.10 0.05 -16.19
C MET A 84 -5.56 -0.37 -15.99
N ALA A 85 -6.45 -0.02 -16.92
CA ALA A 85 -7.83 -0.47 -16.87
C ALA A 85 -7.95 -1.99 -17.03
N ALA A 86 -7.18 -2.57 -17.97
CA ALA A 86 -7.15 -4.02 -18.17
C ALA A 86 -6.57 -4.76 -16.96
N VAL A 87 -5.48 -4.25 -16.39
CA VAL A 87 -4.85 -4.80 -15.20
C VAL A 87 -5.81 -4.77 -14.01
N ASN A 88 -6.52 -3.67 -13.83
CA ASN A 88 -7.50 -3.55 -12.76
C ASN A 88 -8.62 -4.59 -12.91
N GLY A 89 -9.01 -4.91 -14.14
CA GLY A 89 -9.95 -5.99 -14.41
C GLY A 89 -9.41 -7.36 -13.97
N VAL A 90 -8.12 -7.62 -14.22
CA VAL A 90 -7.46 -8.86 -13.79
C VAL A 90 -7.50 -9.01 -12.27
N TYR A 91 -7.34 -7.92 -11.54
CA TYR A 91 -7.31 -7.91 -10.06
C TYR A 91 -8.67 -7.56 -9.43
N GLY A 92 -9.76 -7.73 -10.17
CA GLY A 92 -11.10 -7.60 -9.64
C GLY A 92 -11.51 -6.18 -9.25
N GLY A 93 -10.93 -5.16 -9.89
CA GLY A 93 -11.22 -3.77 -9.59
C GLY A 93 -10.57 -3.25 -8.32
N GLN A 94 -9.63 -3.99 -7.73
CA GLN A 94 -9.04 -3.65 -6.42
C GLN A 94 -7.83 -2.71 -6.51
N VAL A 95 -7.31 -2.42 -7.70
CA VAL A 95 -6.12 -1.58 -7.87
C VAL A 95 -6.50 -0.11 -7.97
N VAL A 96 -5.92 0.72 -7.10
CA VAL A 96 -6.10 2.17 -7.13
C VAL A 96 -4.74 2.80 -7.47
N PRO A 97 -4.50 3.16 -8.76
CA PRO A 97 -3.17 3.56 -9.26
C PRO A 97 -2.86 5.03 -9.00
N VAL A 98 -2.78 5.41 -7.73
CA VAL A 98 -2.48 6.79 -7.31
C VAL A 98 -1.45 6.77 -6.19
N PRO A 99 -0.79 7.92 -5.90
CA PRO A 99 0.20 7.98 -4.83
C PRO A 99 -0.35 7.56 -3.47
N GLY A 100 0.49 6.96 -2.65
CA GLY A 100 0.16 6.52 -1.30
C GLY A 100 0.49 5.05 -1.04
N GLY A 101 0.52 4.22 -2.08
CA GLY A 101 1.02 2.85 -1.95
C GLY A 101 2.54 2.84 -2.04
N VAL A 102 3.22 2.34 -1.00
CA VAL A 102 4.68 2.28 -0.98
C VAL A 102 5.14 0.88 -0.63
N LEU A 103 6.33 0.55 -1.13
CA LEU A 103 6.97 -0.73 -0.88
C LEU A 103 7.82 -0.63 0.38
N VAL A 104 7.57 -1.50 1.35
CA VAL A 104 8.42 -1.60 2.53
C VAL A 104 9.49 -2.64 2.24
N ARG A 105 10.75 -2.24 2.37
CA ARG A 105 11.91 -3.08 2.06
C ARG A 105 12.69 -3.37 3.32
N ASP A 106 13.37 -4.51 3.36
CA ASP A 106 14.31 -4.80 4.43
C ASP A 106 15.62 -4.00 4.24
N LYS A 107 16.55 -4.18 5.19
CA LYS A 107 17.86 -3.50 5.14
C LYS A 107 18.69 -3.86 3.91
N LYS A 108 18.38 -4.98 3.25
CA LYS A 108 19.07 -5.44 2.04
C LYS A 108 18.46 -4.87 0.76
N GLY A 109 17.43 -4.03 0.90
CA GLY A 109 16.74 -3.44 -0.25
C GLY A 109 15.94 -4.45 -1.06
N CYS A 110 15.63 -5.59 -0.47
CA CYS A 110 14.98 -6.69 -1.17
C CYS A 110 13.51 -6.42 -1.44
N CYS A 111 13.24 -6.11 -2.68
CA CYS A 111 11.88 -6.02 -3.22
C CYS A 111 11.73 -6.84 -4.50
N ASP A 112 12.72 -7.68 -4.81
CA ASP A 112 12.77 -8.44 -6.05
C ASP A 112 12.28 -9.88 -5.84
N ARG A 113 11.82 -10.48 -6.94
CA ARG A 113 11.43 -11.89 -7.02
C ARG A 113 12.53 -12.84 -6.53
N ARG A 114 13.77 -12.40 -6.52
CA ARG A 114 14.93 -13.18 -6.03
C ARG A 114 15.00 -13.23 -4.51
N CYS A 115 14.33 -12.31 -3.86
CA CYS A 115 14.22 -12.27 -2.40
C CYS A 115 12.85 -12.83 -2.05
N ARG A 116 12.75 -14.14 -2.04
CA ARG A 116 11.49 -14.84 -1.75
C ARG A 116 10.88 -14.30 -0.45
N GLY A 117 9.81 -13.56 -0.59
CA GLY A 117 8.91 -13.23 0.51
C GLY A 117 9.10 -11.91 1.23
N ASP A 118 9.94 -11.00 0.74
CA ASP A 118 10.21 -9.75 1.43
C ASP A 118 9.49 -8.53 0.84
N ARG A 119 8.30 -8.75 0.30
CA ARG A 119 7.47 -7.66 -0.19
C ARG A 119 6.48 -7.24 0.90
N ARG A 120 6.63 -6.03 1.34
CA ARG A 120 5.81 -5.45 2.40
C ARG A 120 5.29 -4.12 1.92
N TYR A 121 3.99 -3.90 2.09
CA TYR A 121 3.37 -2.75 1.46
C TYR A 121 2.36 -2.09 2.39
N PHE A 122 2.27 -0.77 2.36
CA PHE A 122 1.22 -0.07 3.03
C PHE A 122 0.55 0.95 2.12
N GLY A 123 -0.74 1.22 2.36
CA GLY A 123 -1.52 2.24 1.68
C GLY A 123 -2.12 3.22 2.67
N GLN A 124 -2.14 4.44 2.26
CA GLN A 124 -2.76 5.53 3.03
C GLN A 124 -4.01 6.05 2.33
#